data_4fad3c91ef807c22130f1aa74997de7b
#
_entry.id   4fad3c91ef807c22130f1aa74997de7b
#
_cell.length_a   1.000
_cell.length_b   1.000
_cell.length_c   1.000
_cell.angle_alpha   90.00
_cell.angle_beta   90.00
_cell.angle_gamma   90.00
#
_symmetry.space_group_name_H-M   'P 1'
#
loop_
_entity.id
_entity.type
_entity.pdbx_description
1 polymer ?
#
loop_
_entity_poly.entity_id
_entity_poly.type
_entity_poly.pdbx_seq_one_letter_code
_entity_poly.pdbx_strand_id
1 'polypeptide(L)'
;NEGIDWNSYQFNEDDLRMYGLMTEPGENTTTFTMFGSANDQHQWIIITIDLKNAFDRNCTNEDYKFWSPSPPNMTVSCVLGQRDIFQGRLAHANRYNGIGYDRSVKKEVCECTRRDFECDFGFKMLGDECVRNRSIRYDPYIIPSDCRPGHFYKRTKGYRKIDGDVCTISSYLSYFPDMIPCPLEEPTEFILVALRDKIARIDLSDNSTLYPVKDQNNIVAIEFDMKNNCIYWADIELDKISRQCLNGGVQEVIVDTELTSIEGMALDWISNVLFFVDGMRKKIEAVRTDLSNEGRMRTTILDYKVLSKPRGIAVHPKAGYLFWTDWDRNSPSVSRSNLDGTNVKKLFGKPIVKWPNGITIDQMSERIYWVDAMEDYIASADLNGRYFRRIVWDDDKVSHPFAVAVLKDKVIWDDWKVKAIFIADKDSGANLVTINDTFPGLMMMDLKVFAHFV
;
A
#
# COMPACT_ATOMS: atom_id res chain seq x y z
N ASN A 1 44.15 24.15 -10.80
CA ASN A 1 43.59 25.33 -10.14
C ASN A 1 42.26 25.77 -10.73
N GLU A 2 41.59 24.87 -11.48
CA GLU A 2 40.25 25.09 -12.07
C GLU A 2 40.16 26.34 -12.98
N GLY A 3 41.30 26.79 -13.55
CA GLY A 3 41.33 27.97 -14.40
C GLY A 3 41.28 29.32 -13.65
N ILE A 4 41.50 29.32 -12.35
CA ILE A 4 41.46 30.55 -11.51
C ILE A 4 42.77 31.35 -11.67
N ASP A 5 43.92 30.64 -11.65
CA ASP A 5 45.23 31.26 -11.76
C ASP A 5 45.90 30.85 -13.09
N TRP A 6 46.34 31.84 -13.83
CA TRP A 6 47.00 31.65 -15.11
C TRP A 6 48.38 32.26 -15.06
N ASN A 7 49.38 31.48 -15.44
CA ASN A 7 50.74 31.96 -15.64
C ASN A 7 51.04 31.94 -17.14
N SER A 8 51.62 33.02 -17.63
CA SER A 8 52.08 33.12 -19.01
C SER A 8 53.59 32.92 -19.07
N TYR A 9 54.04 32.15 -20.02
CA TYR A 9 55.45 31.93 -20.32
C TYR A 9 55.70 32.17 -21.78
N GLN A 10 56.56 33.13 -22.12
CA GLN A 10 57.01 33.41 -23.47
C GLN A 10 58.17 32.47 -23.79
N PHE A 11 58.04 31.61 -24.78
CA PHE A 11 59.04 30.60 -25.15
C PHE A 11 59.71 30.89 -26.52
N ASN A 12 59.29 31.94 -27.23
CA ASN A 12 59.88 32.41 -28.45
C ASN A 12 59.76 33.94 -28.54
N GLU A 13 60.74 34.58 -29.20
CA GLU A 13 60.76 36.05 -29.43
C GLU A 13 59.98 36.42 -30.69
N ASP A 14 59.80 35.48 -31.64
CA ASP A 14 59.08 35.68 -32.91
C ASP A 14 57.59 35.35 -32.75
N ASP A 15 56.77 36.03 -33.55
CA ASP A 15 55.34 35.74 -33.63
C ASP A 15 55.13 34.36 -34.28
N LEU A 16 54.48 33.47 -33.54
CA LEU A 16 54.14 32.12 -33.95
C LEU A 16 52.66 31.99 -34.24
N ARG A 17 52.31 31.39 -35.38
CA ARG A 17 50.94 30.99 -35.67
C ARG A 17 50.77 29.52 -35.38
N MET A 18 50.12 29.21 -34.26
CA MET A 18 49.84 27.82 -33.86
C MET A 18 48.56 27.30 -34.49
N TYR A 19 48.64 26.10 -35.05
CA TYR A 19 47.52 25.45 -35.75
C TYR A 19 46.87 24.35 -34.92
N GLY A 20 47.61 23.76 -33.97
CA GLY A 20 47.08 22.74 -33.08
C GLY A 20 47.98 22.40 -31.92
N LEU A 21 47.37 21.80 -30.93
CA LEU A 21 48.02 21.21 -29.75
C LEU A 21 47.60 19.73 -29.71
N MET A 22 48.55 18.84 -29.59
CA MET A 22 48.36 17.40 -29.55
C MET A 22 49.00 16.81 -28.31
N THR A 23 48.37 15.76 -27.80
CA THR A 23 48.90 14.83 -26.82
C THR A 23 48.93 13.45 -27.43
N GLU A 24 49.67 12.52 -26.86
CA GLU A 24 49.64 11.13 -27.23
C GLU A 24 48.26 10.53 -26.96
N PRO A 25 47.54 9.96 -27.96
CA PRO A 25 46.20 9.44 -27.73
C PRO A 25 46.18 8.28 -26.71
N GLY A 26 45.31 8.39 -25.74
CA GLY A 26 45.11 7.35 -24.72
C GLY A 26 46.12 7.31 -23.57
N GLU A 27 47.08 8.22 -23.52
CA GLU A 27 48.10 8.29 -22.46
C GLU A 27 47.95 9.54 -21.59
N ASN A 28 48.17 9.38 -20.28
CA ASN A 28 48.31 10.47 -19.35
C ASN A 28 49.74 11.01 -19.40
N THR A 29 50.07 11.65 -20.50
CA THR A 29 51.40 12.20 -20.72
C THR A 29 51.57 13.62 -20.12
N THR A 30 52.78 13.98 -19.74
CA THR A 30 53.15 15.36 -19.40
C THR A 30 53.69 16.12 -20.60
N THR A 31 53.83 15.45 -21.73
CA THR A 31 54.42 16.00 -22.96
C THR A 31 53.32 16.43 -23.90
N PHE A 32 53.38 17.68 -24.33
CA PHE A 32 52.44 18.29 -25.26
C PHE A 32 53.22 18.74 -26.51
N THR A 33 52.69 18.48 -27.68
CA THR A 33 53.28 18.89 -28.93
C THR A 33 52.39 19.91 -29.64
N MET A 34 52.90 21.07 -29.90
CA MET A 34 52.23 22.10 -30.68
C MET A 34 52.88 22.16 -32.06
N PHE A 35 52.10 22.40 -33.06
CA PHE A 35 52.59 22.63 -34.44
C PHE A 35 52.00 23.92 -35.01
N GLY A 36 52.82 24.58 -35.78
CA GLY A 36 52.48 25.89 -36.34
C GLY A 36 53.46 26.37 -37.37
N SER A 37 53.45 27.67 -37.65
CA SER A 37 54.41 28.32 -38.51
C SER A 37 54.99 29.56 -37.81
N ALA A 38 56.25 29.83 -38.10
CA ALA A 38 56.91 31.04 -37.70
C ALA A 38 56.97 32.02 -38.85
N ASN A 39 56.75 33.29 -38.58
CA ASN A 39 56.79 34.41 -39.50
C ASN A 39 55.94 34.18 -40.75
N ASP A 40 55.73 35.15 -41.55
CA ASP A 40 54.98 35.06 -42.81
C ASP A 40 55.65 34.20 -43.92
N GLN A 41 56.77 33.53 -43.60
CA GLN A 41 57.57 32.73 -44.51
C GLN A 41 57.22 31.25 -44.58
N HIS A 42 56.11 30.79 -44.01
CA HIS A 42 55.63 29.40 -44.04
C HIS A 42 56.66 28.36 -43.52
N GLN A 43 57.46 28.74 -42.57
CA GLN A 43 58.32 27.78 -41.86
C GLN A 43 57.54 27.01 -40.82
N TRP A 44 57.47 25.69 -41.02
CA TRP A 44 56.82 24.82 -40.04
C TRP A 44 57.64 24.72 -38.77
N ILE A 45 56.96 24.87 -37.65
CA ILE A 45 57.56 24.70 -36.32
C ILE A 45 56.77 23.62 -35.58
N ILE A 46 57.53 22.76 -34.90
CA ILE A 46 57.01 21.79 -33.96
C ILE A 46 57.67 22.11 -32.62
N ILE A 47 56.85 22.38 -31.59
CA ILE A 47 57.30 22.70 -30.25
C ILE A 47 56.78 21.61 -29.31
N THR A 48 57.71 20.95 -28.65
CA THR A 48 57.38 19.94 -27.63
C THR A 48 57.63 20.52 -26.26
N ILE A 49 56.62 20.50 -25.42
CA ILE A 49 56.70 20.99 -24.03
C ILE A 49 56.55 19.79 -23.11
N ASP A 50 57.55 19.51 -22.31
CA ASP A 50 57.51 18.50 -21.26
C ASP A 50 57.29 19.18 -19.89
N LEU A 51 56.11 18.95 -19.29
CA LEU A 51 55.74 19.49 -18.00
C LEU A 51 56.10 18.58 -16.82
N LYS A 52 56.88 17.50 -17.04
CA LYS A 52 57.22 16.54 -15.99
C LYS A 52 57.87 17.22 -14.77
N ASN A 53 58.77 18.20 -14.99
CA ASN A 53 59.43 18.93 -13.95
C ASN A 53 58.59 20.04 -13.30
N ALA A 54 57.39 20.30 -13.81
CA ALA A 54 56.44 21.23 -13.20
C ALA A 54 55.67 20.62 -12.01
N PHE A 55 55.83 19.32 -11.78
CA PHE A 55 55.16 18.59 -10.71
C PHE A 55 56.20 18.22 -9.62
N ASP A 56 55.85 18.46 -8.34
CA ASP A 56 56.76 18.19 -7.22
C ASP A 56 56.83 16.68 -6.88
N ARG A 57 55.74 15.96 -7.00
CA ARG A 57 55.61 14.54 -6.71
C ARG A 57 54.35 13.95 -7.33
N ASN A 58 54.21 12.63 -7.27
CA ASN A 58 52.95 11.96 -7.63
C ASN A 58 51.83 12.29 -6.60
N CYS A 59 50.60 12.33 -7.04
CA CYS A 59 49.45 12.51 -6.19
C CYS A 59 49.26 11.35 -5.20
N THR A 60 48.83 11.70 -4.00
CA THR A 60 48.32 10.77 -2.96
C THR A 60 46.85 11.00 -2.77
N ASN A 61 46.16 10.15 -1.99
CA ASN A 61 44.73 10.29 -1.73
C ASN A 61 44.33 11.64 -1.15
N GLU A 62 45.22 12.31 -0.42
CA GLU A 62 45.00 13.63 0.17
C GLU A 62 44.99 14.77 -0.85
N ASP A 63 45.53 14.53 -2.06
CA ASP A 63 45.59 15.52 -3.13
C ASP A 63 44.30 15.59 -3.95
N TYR A 64 43.27 14.76 -3.60
CA TYR A 64 42.02 14.70 -4.32
C TYR A 64 40.84 15.19 -3.49
N LYS A 65 39.85 15.72 -4.17
CA LYS A 65 38.49 16.00 -3.64
C LYS A 65 37.46 15.32 -4.46
N PHE A 66 36.32 14.98 -3.83
CA PHE A 66 35.14 14.57 -4.54
C PHE A 66 34.27 15.79 -4.85
N TRP A 67 33.72 15.83 -6.04
CA TRP A 67 32.82 16.89 -6.46
C TRP A 67 31.78 16.35 -7.46
N SER A 68 30.66 17.02 -7.55
CA SER A 68 29.62 16.72 -8.53
C SER A 68 29.28 18.00 -9.30
N PRO A 69 29.12 17.94 -10.63
CA PRO A 69 28.66 19.09 -11.39
C PRO A 69 27.25 19.45 -10.97
N SER A 70 27.07 20.65 -10.43
CA SER A 70 25.77 21.18 -10.03
C SER A 70 25.50 22.47 -10.79
N PRO A 71 24.30 22.69 -11.33
CA PRO A 71 23.88 24.01 -11.73
C PRO A 71 23.94 24.96 -10.54
N PRO A 72 24.31 26.24 -10.76
CA PRO A 72 24.58 27.20 -9.67
C PRO A 72 23.42 27.44 -8.68
N ASN A 73 22.20 27.03 -9.04
CA ASN A 73 20.97 27.27 -8.25
C ASN A 73 20.37 26.00 -7.65
N MET A 74 21.08 24.86 -7.65
CA MET A 74 20.57 23.60 -7.09
C MET A 74 21.34 23.17 -5.86
N THR A 75 20.63 22.92 -4.76
CA THR A 75 21.18 22.33 -3.54
C THR A 75 21.58 20.87 -3.69
N VAL A 76 20.98 20.15 -4.67
CA VAL A 76 21.27 18.75 -5.00
C VAL A 76 21.26 18.57 -6.51
N SER A 77 22.36 18.09 -7.08
CA SER A 77 22.54 17.94 -8.53
C SER A 77 22.25 16.52 -8.99
N CYS A 78 20.98 16.13 -8.97
CA CYS A 78 20.60 14.86 -9.57
C CYS A 78 20.07 15.11 -10.99
N VAL A 79 20.53 14.33 -11.94
CA VAL A 79 20.06 14.33 -13.33
C VAL A 79 19.58 12.93 -13.66
N LEU A 80 18.35 12.78 -14.10
CA LEU A 80 17.71 11.48 -14.37
C LEU A 80 17.82 10.52 -13.17
N GLY A 81 17.57 11.05 -11.97
CA GLY A 81 17.53 10.27 -10.74
C GLY A 81 18.89 9.80 -10.22
N GLN A 82 19.99 10.27 -10.77
CA GLN A 82 21.33 9.93 -10.30
C GLN A 82 22.24 11.15 -10.23
N ARG A 83 23.27 11.03 -9.41
CA ARG A 83 24.33 12.00 -9.28
C ARG A 83 25.66 11.33 -9.55
N ASP A 84 26.44 11.92 -10.48
CA ASP A 84 27.80 11.49 -10.72
C ASP A 84 28.74 12.26 -9.78
N ILE A 85 29.54 11.53 -9.03
CA ILE A 85 30.56 12.07 -8.13
C ILE A 85 31.91 11.76 -8.74
N PHE A 86 32.62 12.81 -9.10
CA PHE A 86 33.96 12.74 -9.70
C PHE A 86 35.00 12.93 -8.64
N GLN A 87 36.08 12.21 -8.78
CA GLN A 87 37.31 12.48 -8.05
C GLN A 87 38.19 13.47 -8.86
N GLY A 88 38.46 14.60 -8.34
CA GLY A 88 39.30 15.63 -8.95
C GLY A 88 40.46 16.06 -8.04
N ARG A 89 41.59 16.46 -8.63
CA ARG A 89 42.71 16.98 -7.88
C ARG A 89 42.34 18.32 -7.23
N LEU A 90 42.91 18.59 -6.03
CA LEU A 90 42.76 19.88 -5.36
C LEU A 90 43.39 21.00 -6.20
N ALA A 91 42.76 22.18 -6.20
CA ALA A 91 43.12 23.32 -7.07
C ALA A 91 44.58 23.72 -7.02
N HIS A 92 45.20 23.67 -5.83
CA HIS A 92 46.59 24.12 -5.61
C HIS A 92 47.59 22.97 -5.47
N ALA A 93 47.20 21.74 -5.79
CA ALA A 93 48.12 20.61 -5.72
C ALA A 93 48.96 20.52 -6.98
N ASN A 94 50.25 20.98 -6.90
CA ASN A 94 51.26 20.78 -7.94
C ASN A 94 51.75 19.32 -7.95
N ARG A 95 50.85 18.39 -8.31
CA ARG A 95 51.10 16.95 -8.21
C ARG A 95 50.73 16.28 -9.53
N TYR A 96 51.43 15.21 -9.85
CA TYR A 96 51.17 14.42 -11.05
C TYR A 96 50.29 13.21 -10.74
N ASN A 97 49.22 13.00 -11.50
CA ASN A 97 48.31 11.89 -11.30
C ASN A 97 48.92 10.50 -11.57
N GLY A 98 50.00 10.45 -12.35
CA GLY A 98 50.56 9.19 -12.83
C GLY A 98 50.00 8.73 -14.16
N ILE A 99 50.74 7.88 -14.88
CA ILE A 99 50.39 7.36 -16.22
C ILE A 99 49.12 6.50 -16.13
N GLY A 100 48.95 5.73 -15.05
CA GLY A 100 47.82 4.83 -14.85
C GLY A 100 46.62 5.45 -14.15
N TYR A 101 46.53 6.79 -14.04
CA TYR A 101 45.39 7.41 -13.39
C TYR A 101 44.14 7.35 -14.27
N ASP A 102 43.13 6.68 -13.76
CA ASP A 102 41.81 6.70 -14.33
C ASP A 102 40.86 7.53 -13.46
N ARG A 103 39.98 8.32 -14.09
CA ARG A 103 39.04 9.16 -13.38
C ARG A 103 37.96 8.27 -12.76
N SER A 104 37.97 8.21 -11.42
CA SER A 104 36.92 7.48 -10.73
C SER A 104 35.62 8.28 -10.73
N VAL A 105 34.53 7.61 -11.13
CA VAL A 105 33.17 8.16 -11.10
C VAL A 105 32.32 7.25 -10.24
N LYS A 106 31.81 7.78 -9.14
CA LYS A 106 30.83 7.10 -8.30
C LYS A 106 29.44 7.60 -8.68
N LYS A 107 28.52 6.68 -8.97
CA LYS A 107 27.11 7.01 -9.22
C LYS A 107 26.32 6.81 -7.95
N GLU A 108 25.61 7.83 -7.52
CA GLU A 108 24.67 7.77 -6.41
C GLU A 108 23.25 7.97 -6.93
N VAL A 109 22.37 7.05 -6.57
CA VAL A 109 20.93 7.15 -6.91
C VAL A 109 20.27 8.13 -5.96
N CYS A 110 19.47 9.02 -6.51
CA CYS A 110 18.73 10.04 -5.78
C CYS A 110 17.31 9.63 -5.49
N GLU A 111 16.70 10.27 -4.51
CA GLU A 111 15.25 10.19 -4.31
C GLU A 111 14.52 10.91 -5.43
N CYS A 112 13.37 10.35 -5.84
CA CYS A 112 12.54 10.97 -6.86
C CYS A 112 11.97 12.31 -6.39
N THR A 113 11.96 13.29 -7.28
CA THR A 113 11.36 14.62 -7.11
C THR A 113 10.31 14.86 -8.20
N ARG A 114 9.54 15.95 -8.13
CA ARG A 114 8.61 16.33 -9.20
C ARG A 114 9.28 16.44 -10.59
N ARG A 115 10.55 16.77 -10.64
CA ARG A 115 11.32 16.99 -11.88
C ARG A 115 11.65 15.69 -12.62
N ASP A 116 11.57 14.57 -11.93
CA ASP A 116 11.82 13.24 -12.51
C ASP A 116 10.57 12.68 -13.20
N PHE A 117 9.48 13.47 -13.23
CA PHE A 117 8.21 13.11 -13.84
C PHE A 117 7.76 14.15 -14.87
N GLU A 118 7.24 13.67 -15.98
CA GLU A 118 6.55 14.45 -17.01
C GLU A 118 5.07 14.08 -17.08
N CYS A 119 4.28 14.85 -17.84
CA CYS A 119 2.88 14.52 -18.02
C CYS A 119 2.71 13.30 -18.92
N ASP A 120 1.87 12.39 -18.46
CA ASP A 120 1.53 11.18 -19.19
C ASP A 120 0.64 11.49 -20.41
N PHE A 121 0.53 10.52 -21.32
CA PHE A 121 -0.30 10.69 -22.51
C PHE A 121 -1.76 10.97 -22.13
N GLY A 122 -2.34 11.99 -22.76
CA GLY A 122 -3.68 12.46 -22.45
C GLY A 122 -3.74 13.55 -21.36
N PHE A 123 -2.58 13.98 -20.83
CA PHE A 123 -2.46 15.07 -19.86
C PHE A 123 -1.61 16.20 -20.41
N LYS A 124 -1.77 17.38 -19.86
CA LYS A 124 -0.97 18.57 -20.17
C LYS A 124 -0.55 19.27 -18.89
N MET A 125 0.58 19.93 -18.94
CA MET A 125 1.08 20.72 -17.82
C MET A 125 0.26 21.99 -17.67
N LEU A 126 -0.18 22.28 -16.44
CA LEU A 126 -0.81 23.54 -16.03
C LEU A 126 -0.19 23.95 -14.70
N GLY A 127 0.69 24.98 -14.72
CA GLY A 127 1.57 25.25 -13.60
C GLY A 127 2.53 24.07 -13.37
N ASP A 128 2.59 23.54 -12.15
CA ASP A 128 3.39 22.38 -11.79
C ASP A 128 2.62 21.03 -11.84
N GLU A 129 1.34 21.06 -12.24
CA GLU A 129 0.47 19.90 -12.24
C GLU A 129 0.16 19.39 -13.63
N CYS A 130 0.03 18.07 -13.76
CA CYS A 130 -0.44 17.41 -14.97
C CYS A 130 -1.96 17.24 -14.93
N VAL A 131 -2.68 18.05 -15.72
CA VAL A 131 -4.14 18.03 -15.78
C VAL A 131 -4.63 17.36 -17.05
N ARG A 132 -5.82 16.78 -17.00
CA ARG A 132 -6.45 16.09 -18.14
C ARG A 132 -6.57 17.04 -19.36
N ASN A 133 -6.01 16.60 -20.48
CA ASN A 133 -6.17 17.31 -21.75
C ASN A 133 -7.46 16.86 -22.46
N ARG A 134 -8.54 17.60 -22.28
CA ARG A 134 -9.86 17.30 -22.87
C ARG A 134 -9.93 17.46 -24.40
N SER A 135 -8.89 18.04 -25.02
CA SER A 135 -8.82 18.17 -26.48
C SER A 135 -8.43 16.84 -27.17
N ILE A 136 -7.90 15.90 -26.41
CA ILE A 136 -7.52 14.57 -26.89
C ILE A 136 -8.69 13.62 -26.62
N ARG A 137 -9.16 12.93 -27.65
CA ARG A 137 -10.26 11.94 -27.54
C ARG A 137 -9.85 10.60 -26.86
N TYR A 138 -8.66 10.51 -26.32
CA TYR A 138 -8.20 9.34 -25.60
C TYR A 138 -8.63 9.42 -24.13
N ASP A 139 -9.21 8.36 -23.61
CA ASP A 139 -9.49 8.23 -22.18
C ASP A 139 -8.41 7.37 -21.50
N PRO A 140 -7.54 7.99 -20.66
CA PRO A 140 -6.46 7.27 -19.97
C PRO A 140 -6.96 6.38 -18.83
N TYR A 141 -8.26 6.41 -18.53
CA TYR A 141 -8.87 5.63 -17.45
C TYR A 141 -9.65 4.41 -17.95
N ILE A 142 -9.62 4.15 -19.27
CA ILE A 142 -10.22 2.92 -19.82
C ILE A 142 -9.52 1.70 -19.23
N ILE A 143 -10.31 0.76 -18.75
CA ILE A 143 -9.84 -0.52 -18.25
C ILE A 143 -9.23 -1.28 -19.44
N PRO A 144 -8.00 -1.81 -19.32
CA PRO A 144 -7.40 -2.62 -20.39
C PRO A 144 -8.26 -3.81 -20.76
N SER A 145 -8.38 -4.11 -22.04
CA SER A 145 -9.21 -5.21 -22.54
C SER A 145 -8.71 -6.60 -22.14
N ASP A 146 -7.46 -6.71 -21.74
CA ASP A 146 -6.82 -7.93 -21.21
C ASP A 146 -6.88 -8.04 -19.68
N CYS A 147 -7.57 -7.10 -19.01
CA CYS A 147 -7.73 -7.06 -17.56
C CYS A 147 -8.63 -8.21 -17.12
N ARG A 148 -8.04 -9.23 -16.50
CA ARG A 148 -8.75 -10.43 -16.03
C ARG A 148 -9.06 -10.35 -14.55
N PRO A 149 -10.19 -10.90 -14.08
CA PRO A 149 -10.49 -11.03 -12.66
C PRO A 149 -9.31 -11.58 -11.84
N GLY A 150 -9.05 -11.00 -10.67
CA GLY A 150 -7.92 -11.36 -9.81
C GLY A 150 -6.57 -10.76 -10.19
N HIS A 151 -6.47 -10.01 -11.30
CA HIS A 151 -5.30 -9.25 -11.70
C HIS A 151 -5.46 -7.77 -11.36
N PHE A 152 -4.36 -7.02 -11.51
CA PHE A 152 -4.31 -5.57 -11.30
C PHE A 152 -3.77 -4.91 -12.56
N TYR A 153 -4.25 -3.70 -12.84
CA TYR A 153 -3.69 -2.84 -13.87
C TYR A 153 -3.22 -1.50 -13.29
N LYS A 154 -2.30 -0.86 -13.99
CA LYS A 154 -1.78 0.46 -13.60
C LYS A 154 -2.69 1.55 -14.16
N ARG A 155 -3.24 2.40 -13.28
CA ARG A 155 -4.02 3.58 -13.64
C ARG A 155 -3.19 4.83 -13.41
N THR A 156 -2.96 5.60 -14.48
CA THR A 156 -2.17 6.82 -14.40
C THR A 156 -2.83 7.89 -13.53
N LYS A 157 -2.00 8.61 -12.78
CA LYS A 157 -2.38 9.86 -12.08
C LYS A 157 -2.10 11.11 -12.92
N GLY A 158 -1.75 10.95 -14.19
CA GLY A 158 -1.38 12.02 -15.08
C GLY A 158 0.12 12.25 -15.18
N TYR A 159 0.92 11.47 -14.49
CA TYR A 159 2.37 11.56 -14.48
C TYR A 159 2.99 10.26 -14.97
N ARG A 160 4.11 10.38 -15.66
CA ARG A 160 4.98 9.28 -15.97
C ARG A 160 6.42 9.65 -15.64
N LYS A 161 7.20 8.70 -15.20
CA LYS A 161 8.62 8.88 -14.96
C LYS A 161 9.33 9.18 -16.28
N ILE A 162 10.26 10.13 -16.29
CA ILE A 162 11.04 10.46 -17.48
C ILE A 162 11.83 9.22 -17.89
N ASP A 163 11.88 8.97 -19.21
CA ASP A 163 12.58 7.80 -19.72
C ASP A 163 14.08 7.84 -19.39
N GLY A 164 14.62 6.72 -18.93
CA GLY A 164 16.00 6.62 -18.46
C GLY A 164 16.25 7.14 -17.04
N ASP A 165 15.24 7.70 -16.36
CA ASP A 165 15.39 8.11 -14.97
C ASP A 165 15.48 6.91 -14.02
N VAL A 166 16.45 6.93 -13.11
CA VAL A 166 16.74 5.82 -12.16
C VAL A 166 16.46 6.19 -10.70
N CYS A 167 15.82 7.32 -10.42
CA CYS A 167 15.51 7.74 -9.05
C CYS A 167 14.77 6.67 -8.24
N THR A 168 15.00 6.62 -6.93
CA THR A 168 14.32 5.70 -6.01
C THR A 168 13.17 6.39 -5.30
N ILE A 169 12.15 5.58 -4.99
CA ILE A 169 10.92 6.05 -4.33
C ILE A 169 11.13 6.05 -2.83
N SER A 170 10.99 7.18 -2.17
CA SER A 170 10.88 7.23 -0.71
C SER A 170 9.65 7.99 -0.22
N SER A 171 9.21 9.05 -0.93
CA SER A 171 8.15 9.93 -0.43
C SER A 171 7.14 10.43 -1.49
N TYR A 172 7.38 10.20 -2.77
CA TYR A 172 6.56 10.79 -3.85
C TYR A 172 5.66 9.76 -4.57
N LEU A 173 4.96 8.92 -3.79
CA LEU A 173 3.96 7.96 -4.30
C LEU A 173 2.83 8.63 -5.11
N SER A 174 2.59 9.94 -4.90
CA SER A 174 1.55 10.72 -5.59
C SER A 174 1.73 10.78 -7.12
N TYR A 175 2.93 10.61 -7.63
CA TYR A 175 3.21 10.65 -9.08
C TYR A 175 3.21 9.28 -9.75
N PHE A 176 3.23 8.19 -8.97
CA PHE A 176 3.19 6.84 -9.52
C PHE A 176 1.75 6.40 -9.82
N PRO A 177 1.55 5.55 -10.84
CA PRO A 177 0.25 4.98 -11.13
C PRO A 177 -0.31 4.20 -9.94
N ASP A 178 -1.62 4.25 -9.78
CA ASP A 178 -2.32 3.38 -8.84
C ASP A 178 -2.44 1.96 -9.41
N MET A 179 -2.30 0.97 -8.53
CA MET A 179 -2.59 -0.42 -8.85
C MET A 179 -4.08 -0.66 -8.60
N ILE A 180 -4.85 -0.82 -9.66
CA ILE A 180 -6.30 -0.98 -9.61
C ILE A 180 -6.65 -2.44 -9.90
N PRO A 181 -7.50 -3.10 -9.10
CA PRO A 181 -7.95 -4.45 -9.41
C PRO A 181 -8.79 -4.46 -10.68
N CYS A 182 -8.58 -5.47 -11.51
CA CYS A 182 -9.45 -5.73 -12.64
C CYS A 182 -10.87 -6.02 -12.16
N PRO A 183 -11.92 -5.51 -12.84
CA PRO A 183 -13.29 -5.78 -12.47
C PRO A 183 -13.55 -7.27 -12.34
N LEU A 184 -14.19 -7.64 -11.25
CA LEU A 184 -14.67 -9.00 -11.07
C LEU A 184 -16.02 -9.10 -11.79
N GLU A 185 -16.25 -10.19 -12.53
CA GLU A 185 -17.60 -10.54 -12.97
C GLU A 185 -18.43 -10.73 -11.70
N GLU A 186 -19.66 -10.21 -11.68
CA GLU A 186 -20.52 -10.28 -10.52
C GLU A 186 -20.87 -11.74 -10.23
N PRO A 187 -20.31 -12.37 -9.19
CA PRO A 187 -20.75 -13.69 -8.80
C PRO A 187 -22.04 -13.58 -8.03
N THR A 188 -22.83 -14.58 -8.10
CA THR A 188 -24.07 -14.67 -7.36
C THR A 188 -23.84 -14.84 -5.86
N GLU A 189 -22.81 -15.58 -5.46
CA GLU A 189 -22.51 -15.91 -4.05
C GLU A 189 -21.02 -16.12 -3.82
N PHE A 190 -20.46 -15.52 -2.77
CA PHE A 190 -19.05 -15.66 -2.45
C PHE A 190 -18.76 -15.46 -0.95
N ILE A 191 -17.62 -15.98 -0.51
CA ILE A 191 -17.06 -15.77 0.81
C ILE A 191 -15.86 -14.83 0.69
N LEU A 192 -15.78 -13.81 1.54
CA LEU A 192 -14.56 -13.03 1.77
C LEU A 192 -13.88 -13.52 3.04
N VAL A 193 -12.57 -13.67 2.99
CA VAL A 193 -11.73 -14.13 4.11
C VAL A 193 -10.55 -13.19 4.28
N ALA A 194 -10.36 -12.68 5.48
CA ALA A 194 -9.18 -11.90 5.85
C ALA A 194 -8.00 -12.83 6.17
N LEU A 195 -6.88 -12.66 5.49
CA LEU A 195 -5.66 -13.47 5.60
C LEU A 195 -4.44 -12.60 5.99
N ARG A 196 -4.56 -11.69 6.93
CA ARG A 196 -3.51 -10.76 7.37
C ARG A 196 -2.93 -9.90 6.24
N ASP A 197 -2.20 -10.48 5.28
CA ASP A 197 -1.52 -9.81 4.17
C ASP A 197 -2.41 -9.54 2.94
N LYS A 198 -3.60 -10.16 2.90
CA LYS A 198 -4.51 -10.11 1.75
C LYS A 198 -5.93 -10.49 2.13
N ILE A 199 -6.87 -10.18 1.24
CA ILE A 199 -8.25 -10.67 1.33
C ILE A 199 -8.47 -11.66 0.20
N ALA A 200 -8.92 -12.86 0.56
CA ALA A 200 -9.34 -13.87 -0.40
C ALA A 200 -10.84 -13.77 -0.64
N ARG A 201 -11.25 -14.01 -1.87
CA ARG A 201 -12.63 -14.22 -2.27
C ARG A 201 -12.78 -15.63 -2.82
N ILE A 202 -13.63 -16.43 -2.23
CA ILE A 202 -13.98 -17.78 -2.67
C ILE A 202 -15.37 -17.72 -3.31
N ASP A 203 -15.47 -18.04 -4.57
CA ASP A 203 -16.75 -18.18 -5.26
C ASP A 203 -17.39 -19.51 -4.89
N LEU A 204 -18.67 -19.47 -4.45
CA LEU A 204 -19.38 -20.68 -4.01
C LEU A 204 -19.93 -21.54 -5.16
N SER A 205 -19.90 -21.03 -6.39
CA SER A 205 -20.39 -21.78 -7.56
C SER A 205 -19.36 -22.79 -8.08
N ASP A 206 -18.08 -22.45 -8.04
CA ASP A 206 -16.98 -23.26 -8.61
C ASP A 206 -15.80 -23.47 -7.64
N ASN A 207 -15.88 -22.92 -6.43
CA ASN A 207 -14.81 -22.90 -5.41
C ASN A 207 -13.52 -22.21 -5.89
N SER A 208 -13.58 -21.38 -6.92
CA SER A 208 -12.43 -20.59 -7.36
C SER A 208 -12.05 -19.53 -6.31
N THR A 209 -10.76 -19.30 -6.16
CA THR A 209 -10.23 -18.31 -5.20
C THR A 209 -9.51 -17.19 -5.91
N LEU A 210 -9.93 -15.96 -5.64
CA LEU A 210 -9.30 -14.73 -6.11
C LEU A 210 -8.82 -13.89 -4.93
N TYR A 211 -7.87 -13.02 -5.17
CA TYR A 211 -7.32 -12.12 -4.14
C TYR A 211 -7.53 -10.66 -4.59
N PRO A 212 -8.69 -10.05 -4.31
CA PRO A 212 -9.00 -8.68 -4.73
C PRO A 212 -8.19 -7.61 -4.00
N VAL A 213 -7.71 -7.89 -2.79
CA VAL A 213 -6.82 -7.01 -2.01
C VAL A 213 -5.57 -7.80 -1.66
N LYS A 214 -4.40 -7.22 -1.89
CA LYS A 214 -3.08 -7.81 -1.64
C LYS A 214 -2.14 -6.79 -0.99
N ASP A 215 -0.98 -7.27 -0.54
CA ASP A 215 0.13 -6.45 -0.07
C ASP A 215 -0.26 -5.52 1.10
N GLN A 216 -1.06 -6.06 2.02
CA GLN A 216 -1.40 -5.41 3.29
C GLN A 216 -0.50 -5.96 4.41
N ASN A 217 -0.53 -5.34 5.60
CA ASN A 217 0.35 -5.75 6.69
C ASN A 217 -0.34 -6.71 7.66
N ASN A 218 -1.48 -6.32 8.21
CA ASN A 218 -2.18 -7.15 9.20
C ASN A 218 -3.69 -6.87 9.22
N ILE A 219 -4.40 -7.39 8.22
CA ILE A 219 -5.86 -7.30 8.13
C ILE A 219 -6.49 -8.20 9.21
N VAL A 220 -7.42 -7.65 9.98
CA VAL A 220 -8.11 -8.36 11.07
C VAL A 220 -9.61 -8.35 10.97
N ALA A 221 -10.19 -7.38 10.28
CA ALA A 221 -11.64 -7.26 10.09
C ALA A 221 -11.93 -6.80 8.67
N ILE A 222 -13.00 -7.34 8.09
CA ILE A 222 -13.45 -7.02 6.74
C ILE A 222 -14.96 -6.77 6.70
N GLU A 223 -15.38 -5.99 5.71
CA GLU A 223 -16.79 -5.81 5.39
C GLU A 223 -16.95 -5.52 3.89
N PHE A 224 -18.10 -5.77 3.33
CA PHE A 224 -18.38 -5.56 1.92
C PHE A 224 -19.69 -4.80 1.67
N ASP A 225 -19.57 -3.75 0.88
CA ASP A 225 -20.71 -2.98 0.40
C ASP A 225 -21.17 -3.53 -0.95
N MET A 226 -22.21 -4.33 -0.92
CA MET A 226 -22.83 -4.92 -2.13
C MET A 226 -23.33 -3.86 -3.10
N LYS A 227 -23.86 -2.74 -2.59
CA LYS A 227 -24.45 -1.68 -3.42
C LYS A 227 -23.41 -0.96 -4.27
N ASN A 228 -22.25 -0.69 -3.68
CA ASN A 228 -21.15 0.04 -4.32
C ASN A 228 -20.03 -0.88 -4.79
N ASN A 229 -20.14 -2.19 -4.57
CA ASN A 229 -19.14 -3.21 -4.89
C ASN A 229 -17.76 -2.87 -4.29
N CYS A 230 -17.72 -2.54 -2.99
CA CYS A 230 -16.52 -2.09 -2.31
C CYS A 230 -16.19 -2.98 -1.09
N ILE A 231 -14.92 -3.37 -0.96
CA ILE A 231 -14.39 -4.05 0.23
C ILE A 231 -13.86 -3.00 1.20
N TYR A 232 -14.20 -3.13 2.49
CA TYR A 232 -13.60 -2.42 3.60
C TYR A 232 -12.74 -3.38 4.40
N TRP A 233 -11.60 -2.91 4.91
CA TRP A 233 -10.77 -3.69 5.81
C TRP A 233 -10.07 -2.81 6.84
N ALA A 234 -9.78 -3.39 8.00
CA ALA A 234 -8.97 -2.80 9.03
C ALA A 234 -7.59 -3.49 9.07
N ASP A 235 -6.54 -2.70 8.96
CA ASP A 235 -5.15 -3.11 9.15
C ASP A 235 -4.63 -2.55 10.47
N ILE A 236 -4.37 -3.44 11.44
CA ILE A 236 -3.97 -3.04 12.80
C ILE A 236 -2.48 -2.72 12.93
N GLU A 237 -1.67 -3.02 11.95
CA GLU A 237 -0.27 -2.61 11.95
C GLU A 237 -0.11 -1.20 11.38
N LEU A 238 -1.00 -0.80 10.49
CA LEU A 238 -1.05 0.55 9.92
C LEU A 238 -2.01 1.48 10.66
N ASP A 239 -2.76 0.98 11.65
CA ASP A 239 -3.81 1.72 12.36
C ASP A 239 -4.79 2.41 11.41
N LYS A 240 -5.30 1.67 10.40
CA LYS A 240 -6.16 2.21 9.35
C LYS A 240 -7.34 1.32 9.03
N ILE A 241 -8.46 1.98 8.70
CA ILE A 241 -9.58 1.36 7.98
C ILE A 241 -9.54 1.90 6.56
N SER A 242 -9.46 1.00 5.59
CA SER A 242 -9.37 1.32 4.17
C SER A 242 -10.55 0.76 3.41
N ARG A 243 -10.80 1.29 2.21
CA ARG A 243 -11.80 0.83 1.26
C ARG A 243 -11.22 0.74 -0.14
N GLN A 244 -11.64 -0.25 -0.90
CA GLN A 244 -11.40 -0.33 -2.33
C GLN A 244 -12.62 -0.90 -3.05
N CYS A 245 -13.07 -0.18 -4.11
CA CYS A 245 -14.19 -0.62 -4.92
C CYS A 245 -13.69 -1.46 -6.09
N LEU A 246 -14.32 -2.62 -6.31
CA LEU A 246 -13.87 -3.66 -7.24
C LEU A 246 -14.22 -3.35 -8.72
N ASN A 247 -14.96 -2.28 -8.95
CA ASN A 247 -15.27 -1.75 -10.30
C ASN A 247 -14.25 -0.73 -10.82
N GLY A 248 -12.99 -0.81 -10.37
CA GLY A 248 -11.91 0.08 -10.79
C GLY A 248 -11.66 1.26 -9.84
N GLY A 249 -12.08 1.13 -8.58
CA GLY A 249 -11.81 2.12 -7.53
C GLY A 249 -10.35 2.12 -7.05
N VAL A 250 -9.84 3.29 -6.68
CA VAL A 250 -8.58 3.44 -5.97
C VAL A 250 -8.78 3.05 -4.51
N GLN A 251 -7.75 2.47 -3.88
CA GLN A 251 -7.75 2.30 -2.44
C GLN A 251 -7.79 3.67 -1.76
N GLU A 252 -8.72 3.86 -0.84
CA GLU A 252 -8.84 5.07 -0.04
C GLU A 252 -8.87 4.76 1.45
N VAL A 253 -8.34 5.66 2.24
CA VAL A 253 -8.36 5.55 3.70
C VAL A 253 -9.67 6.15 4.21
N ILE A 254 -10.39 5.38 5.03
CA ILE A 254 -11.66 5.79 5.64
C ILE A 254 -11.43 6.38 7.03
N VAL A 255 -10.58 5.74 7.83
CA VAL A 255 -10.16 6.21 9.17
C VAL A 255 -8.68 5.89 9.34
N ASP A 256 -7.89 6.86 9.82
CA ASP A 256 -6.44 6.73 10.09
C ASP A 256 -6.01 7.41 11.38
N THR A 257 -6.97 7.78 12.23
CA THR A 257 -6.68 8.46 13.48
C THR A 257 -7.36 7.76 14.63
N GLU A 258 -6.72 7.79 15.80
CA GLU A 258 -7.29 7.26 17.04
C GLU A 258 -7.81 5.81 16.95
N LEU A 259 -7.13 4.94 16.23
CA LEU A 259 -7.33 3.49 16.17
C LEU A 259 -6.23 2.80 16.97
N THR A 260 -6.55 1.64 17.57
CA THR A 260 -5.56 0.85 18.32
C THR A 260 -5.68 -0.64 18.05
N SER A 261 -6.88 -1.21 18.09
CA SER A 261 -7.11 -2.62 17.84
C SER A 261 -8.52 -2.82 17.33
N ILE A 262 -8.68 -2.79 16.03
CA ILE A 262 -9.97 -3.03 15.41
C ILE A 262 -10.24 -4.53 15.43
N GLU A 263 -11.32 -4.94 16.06
CA GLU A 263 -11.69 -6.35 16.27
C GLU A 263 -12.82 -6.81 15.32
N GLY A 264 -13.64 -5.88 14.82
CA GLY A 264 -14.75 -6.20 13.93
C GLY A 264 -15.36 -4.98 13.27
N MET A 265 -16.02 -5.19 12.14
CA MET A 265 -16.72 -4.16 11.37
C MET A 265 -18.08 -4.66 10.89
N ALA A 266 -19.04 -3.75 10.75
CA ALA A 266 -20.36 -4.01 10.16
C ALA A 266 -20.89 -2.76 9.45
N LEU A 267 -21.44 -2.93 8.27
CA LEU A 267 -21.96 -1.85 7.43
C LEU A 267 -23.48 -1.74 7.52
N ASP A 268 -23.98 -0.58 7.87
CA ASP A 268 -25.38 -0.19 7.57
C ASP A 268 -25.42 0.32 6.12
N TRP A 269 -25.81 -0.55 5.21
CA TRP A 269 -25.90 -0.25 3.77
C TRP A 269 -27.06 0.68 3.42
N ILE A 270 -28.04 0.86 4.32
CA ILE A 270 -29.16 1.78 4.11
C ILE A 270 -28.69 3.21 4.35
N SER A 271 -28.01 3.45 5.47
CA SER A 271 -27.54 4.78 5.90
C SER A 271 -26.14 5.12 5.43
N ASN A 272 -25.42 4.18 4.79
CA ASN A 272 -24.00 4.27 4.40
C ASN A 272 -23.12 4.60 5.61
N VAL A 273 -23.28 3.88 6.70
CA VAL A 273 -22.55 4.03 7.94
C VAL A 273 -21.80 2.73 8.26
N LEU A 274 -20.48 2.83 8.40
CA LEU A 274 -19.62 1.74 8.86
C LEU A 274 -19.46 1.84 10.37
N PHE A 275 -19.89 0.79 11.08
CA PHE A 275 -19.66 0.59 12.50
C PHE A 275 -18.40 -0.26 12.68
N PHE A 276 -17.58 0.07 13.69
CA PHE A 276 -16.39 -0.70 13.99
C PHE A 276 -16.10 -0.74 15.49
N VAL A 277 -15.47 -1.82 15.91
CA VAL A 277 -15.09 -2.09 17.30
C VAL A 277 -13.62 -1.85 17.48
N ASP A 278 -13.23 -0.96 18.40
CA ASP A 278 -11.86 -0.86 18.90
C ASP A 278 -11.79 -1.53 20.29
N GLY A 279 -11.26 -2.76 20.32
CA GLY A 279 -11.22 -3.58 21.52
C GLY A 279 -10.34 -3.01 22.63
N MET A 280 -9.20 -2.43 22.28
CA MET A 280 -8.27 -1.82 23.24
C MET A 280 -8.80 -0.50 23.79
N ARG A 281 -9.43 0.32 22.98
CA ARG A 281 -10.07 1.58 23.39
C ARG A 281 -11.43 1.36 24.04
N LYS A 282 -11.98 0.13 23.97
CA LYS A 282 -13.30 -0.23 24.48
C LYS A 282 -14.39 0.68 23.92
N LYS A 283 -14.40 0.82 22.60
CA LYS A 283 -15.35 1.66 21.89
C LYS A 283 -15.98 0.93 20.72
N ILE A 284 -17.23 1.26 20.46
CA ILE A 284 -17.87 1.06 19.18
C ILE A 284 -18.11 2.43 18.59
N GLU A 285 -17.61 2.64 17.40
CA GLU A 285 -17.71 3.92 16.69
C GLU A 285 -18.37 3.71 15.34
N ALA A 286 -18.89 4.80 14.79
CA ALA A 286 -19.53 4.83 13.50
C ALA A 286 -18.95 5.94 12.63
N VAL A 287 -18.78 5.67 11.34
CA VAL A 287 -18.27 6.63 10.36
C VAL A 287 -19.11 6.58 9.09
N ARG A 288 -19.42 7.73 8.51
CA ARG A 288 -20.11 7.81 7.22
C ARG A 288 -19.16 7.45 6.09
N THR A 289 -19.65 6.65 5.12
CA THR A 289 -18.86 6.14 4.00
C THR A 289 -19.18 6.81 2.67
N ASP A 290 -20.28 7.57 2.60
CA ASP A 290 -20.77 8.26 1.40
C ASP A 290 -20.21 9.69 1.23
N LEU A 291 -19.53 10.22 2.24
CA LEU A 291 -18.95 11.56 2.21
C LEU A 291 -17.45 11.52 1.88
N SER A 292 -16.96 12.59 1.25
CA SER A 292 -15.52 12.79 1.05
C SER A 292 -14.76 12.92 2.37
N ASN A 293 -13.43 12.77 2.33
CA ASN A 293 -12.58 12.86 3.51
C ASN A 293 -12.80 14.13 4.34
N GLU A 294 -13.02 15.27 3.69
CA GLU A 294 -13.24 16.57 4.35
C GLU A 294 -14.57 16.68 5.10
N GLY A 295 -15.56 15.88 4.71
CA GLY A 295 -16.91 15.89 5.31
C GLY A 295 -17.25 14.63 6.09
N ARG A 296 -16.31 13.70 6.25
CA ARG A 296 -16.57 12.40 6.87
C ARG A 296 -16.75 12.54 8.37
N MET A 297 -17.99 12.27 8.82
CA MET A 297 -18.38 12.36 10.24
C MET A 297 -18.09 11.02 10.91
N ARG A 298 -17.40 11.07 12.06
CA ARG A 298 -17.16 9.93 12.95
C ARG A 298 -17.71 10.24 14.34
N THR A 299 -18.31 9.25 14.99
CA THR A 299 -18.87 9.39 16.34
C THR A 299 -18.71 8.12 17.17
N THR A 300 -18.56 8.25 18.48
CA THR A 300 -18.59 7.14 19.42
C THR A 300 -20.05 6.79 19.74
N ILE A 301 -20.40 5.52 19.53
CA ILE A 301 -21.75 4.97 19.80
C ILE A 301 -21.81 4.37 21.20
N LEU A 302 -20.81 3.55 21.57
CA LEU A 302 -20.68 2.94 22.88
C LEU A 302 -19.22 3.07 23.36
N ASP A 303 -19.04 3.21 24.68
CA ASP A 303 -17.74 3.40 25.31
C ASP A 303 -17.48 2.39 26.46
N TYR A 304 -16.38 2.59 27.17
CA TYR A 304 -15.92 1.77 28.29
C TYR A 304 -16.94 1.64 29.44
N LYS A 305 -17.98 2.46 29.50
CA LYS A 305 -19.04 2.33 30.51
C LYS A 305 -19.93 1.11 30.29
N VAL A 306 -20.00 0.68 29.03
CA VAL A 306 -20.79 -0.47 28.57
C VAL A 306 -19.90 -1.63 28.15
N LEU A 307 -18.74 -1.32 27.54
CA LEU A 307 -17.85 -2.27 26.91
C LEU A 307 -16.64 -2.60 27.78
N SER A 308 -16.28 -3.87 27.83
CA SER A 308 -15.09 -4.34 28.57
C SER A 308 -14.03 -4.89 27.63
N LYS A 309 -14.39 -5.89 26.84
CA LYS A 309 -13.55 -6.49 25.75
C LYS A 309 -14.43 -6.80 24.54
N PRO A 310 -14.93 -5.77 23.84
CA PRO A 310 -15.79 -5.99 22.70
C PRO A 310 -15.00 -6.57 21.53
N ARG A 311 -15.64 -7.42 20.69
CA ARG A 311 -14.99 -8.07 19.55
C ARG A 311 -15.88 -8.10 18.32
N GLY A 312 -16.78 -9.09 18.19
CA GLY A 312 -17.68 -9.21 17.05
C GLY A 312 -18.75 -8.13 17.06
N ILE A 313 -19.17 -7.70 15.87
CA ILE A 313 -20.20 -6.71 15.67
C ILE A 313 -21.07 -7.07 14.49
N ALA A 314 -22.36 -6.82 14.58
CA ALA A 314 -23.32 -6.99 13.50
C ALA A 314 -24.43 -5.93 13.59
N VAL A 315 -24.92 -5.49 12.42
CA VAL A 315 -25.93 -4.43 12.30
C VAL A 315 -27.16 -4.96 11.60
N HIS A 316 -28.34 -4.64 12.12
CA HIS A 316 -29.61 -4.85 11.46
C HIS A 316 -30.24 -3.50 11.08
N PRO A 317 -29.97 -2.97 9.87
CA PRO A 317 -30.40 -1.61 9.49
C PRO A 317 -31.92 -1.40 9.54
N LYS A 318 -32.70 -2.37 9.05
CA LYS A 318 -34.17 -2.28 9.02
C LYS A 318 -34.82 -2.27 10.43
N ALA A 319 -34.27 -3.05 11.36
CA ALA A 319 -34.73 -3.07 12.76
C ALA A 319 -34.13 -1.98 13.63
N GLY A 320 -33.08 -1.31 13.16
CA GLY A 320 -32.39 -0.26 13.88
C GLY A 320 -31.54 -0.78 15.04
N TYR A 321 -31.00 -1.99 14.95
CA TYR A 321 -30.26 -2.65 16.02
C TYR A 321 -28.80 -2.86 15.71
N LEU A 322 -27.97 -2.69 16.75
CA LEU A 322 -26.57 -3.01 16.83
C LEU A 322 -26.36 -4.16 17.80
N PHE A 323 -25.65 -5.20 17.40
CA PHE A 323 -25.28 -6.36 18.21
C PHE A 323 -23.78 -6.45 18.33
N TRP A 324 -23.28 -6.89 19.51
CA TRP A 324 -21.86 -7.14 19.70
C TRP A 324 -21.62 -8.29 20.68
N THR A 325 -20.42 -8.84 20.61
CA THR A 325 -19.89 -9.78 21.57
C THR A 325 -18.86 -9.09 22.46
N ASP A 326 -18.82 -9.48 23.74
CA ASP A 326 -17.83 -9.04 24.72
C ASP A 326 -17.26 -10.28 25.42
N TRP A 327 -15.95 -10.52 25.27
CA TRP A 327 -15.28 -11.72 25.77
C TRP A 327 -14.55 -11.50 27.10
N ASP A 328 -14.98 -10.53 27.90
CA ASP A 328 -14.46 -10.33 29.22
C ASP A 328 -14.67 -11.56 30.10
N ARG A 329 -13.58 -12.04 30.73
CA ARG A 329 -13.61 -13.27 31.55
C ARG A 329 -14.64 -13.23 32.67
N ASN A 330 -14.87 -12.06 33.27
CA ASN A 330 -15.77 -11.91 34.40
C ASN A 330 -17.22 -11.73 33.97
N SER A 331 -17.45 -11.01 32.90
CA SER A 331 -18.77 -10.66 32.41
C SER A 331 -18.92 -10.79 30.88
N PRO A 332 -18.68 -11.99 30.33
CA PRO A 332 -18.85 -12.18 28.90
C PRO A 332 -20.31 -11.95 28.50
N SER A 333 -20.53 -11.49 27.26
CA SER A 333 -21.87 -11.21 26.79
C SER A 333 -22.05 -11.26 25.30
N VAL A 334 -23.26 -11.56 24.88
CA VAL A 334 -23.85 -11.16 23.61
C VAL A 334 -24.89 -10.11 23.93
N SER A 335 -24.74 -8.92 23.37
CA SER A 335 -25.52 -7.74 23.73
C SER A 335 -26.07 -7.01 22.52
N ARG A 336 -27.09 -6.17 22.74
CA ARG A 336 -27.75 -5.37 21.72
C ARG A 336 -28.01 -3.95 22.20
N SER A 337 -27.98 -2.99 21.29
CA SER A 337 -28.54 -1.63 21.48
C SER A 337 -29.31 -1.19 20.23
N ASN A 338 -29.87 -0.01 20.25
CA ASN A 338 -30.23 0.71 19.06
C ASN A 338 -28.94 1.18 18.34
N LEU A 339 -29.03 1.57 17.04
CA LEU A 339 -27.88 2.05 16.26
C LEU A 339 -27.22 3.31 16.84
N ASP A 340 -27.98 4.11 17.61
CA ASP A 340 -27.47 5.30 18.30
C ASP A 340 -26.84 5.00 19.68
N GLY A 341 -26.73 3.73 20.07
CA GLY A 341 -26.19 3.28 21.35
C GLY A 341 -27.20 3.30 22.50
N THR A 342 -28.45 3.71 22.30
CA THR A 342 -29.49 3.69 23.35
C THR A 342 -30.09 2.29 23.54
N ASN A 343 -30.82 2.08 24.60
CA ASN A 343 -31.51 0.82 24.91
C ASN A 343 -30.60 -0.42 24.98
N VAL A 344 -29.43 -0.28 25.60
CA VAL A 344 -28.50 -1.39 25.80
C VAL A 344 -29.14 -2.53 26.57
N LYS A 345 -29.07 -3.75 26.01
CA LYS A 345 -29.55 -4.98 26.62
C LYS A 345 -28.51 -6.09 26.49
N LYS A 346 -28.18 -6.70 27.62
CA LYS A 346 -27.44 -7.95 27.65
C LYS A 346 -28.41 -9.08 27.33
N LEU A 347 -28.25 -9.75 26.19
CA LEU A 347 -29.12 -10.85 25.78
C LEU A 347 -28.68 -12.16 26.40
N PHE A 348 -27.35 -12.41 26.40
CA PHE A 348 -26.74 -13.61 26.97
C PHE A 348 -25.49 -13.26 27.78
N GLY A 349 -25.23 -14.05 28.80
CA GLY A 349 -24.04 -14.00 29.65
C GLY A 349 -23.75 -15.38 30.26
N LYS A 350 -22.92 -15.46 31.27
CA LYS A 350 -22.68 -16.71 32.00
C LYS A 350 -24.00 -17.28 32.53
N PRO A 351 -24.19 -18.59 32.50
CA PRO A 351 -23.26 -19.64 32.06
C PRO A 351 -23.29 -19.95 30.56
N ILE A 352 -24.21 -19.33 29.79
CA ILE A 352 -24.44 -19.64 28.37
C ILE A 352 -23.23 -19.23 27.50
N VAL A 353 -22.64 -18.08 27.81
CA VAL A 353 -21.54 -17.49 27.02
C VAL A 353 -20.29 -17.38 27.89
N LYS A 354 -19.13 -17.77 27.36
CA LYS A 354 -17.85 -17.68 28.07
C LYS A 354 -16.79 -16.94 27.27
N TRP A 355 -16.65 -17.23 25.98
CA TRP A 355 -15.68 -16.59 25.08
C TRP A 355 -16.28 -16.36 23.69
N PRO A 356 -17.27 -15.46 23.61
CA PRO A 356 -17.92 -15.19 22.36
C PRO A 356 -17.00 -14.39 21.42
N ASN A 357 -16.88 -14.84 20.18
CA ASN A 357 -16.08 -14.22 19.13
C ASN A 357 -17.00 -13.56 18.08
N GLY A 358 -17.05 -14.10 16.89
CA GLY A 358 -17.85 -13.56 15.80
C GLY A 358 -19.36 -13.59 16.08
N ILE A 359 -20.07 -12.63 15.49
CA ILE A 359 -21.53 -12.54 15.48
C ILE A 359 -22.01 -12.08 14.13
N THR A 360 -23.12 -12.63 13.64
CA THR A 360 -23.78 -12.23 12.39
C THR A 360 -25.29 -12.23 12.56
N ILE A 361 -26.00 -11.68 11.58
CA ILE A 361 -27.46 -11.61 11.54
C ILE A 361 -27.99 -12.21 10.24
N ASP A 362 -28.90 -13.15 10.37
CA ASP A 362 -29.77 -13.54 9.27
C ASP A 362 -30.94 -12.55 9.19
N GLN A 363 -30.83 -11.63 8.23
CA GLN A 363 -31.82 -10.57 8.01
C GLN A 363 -33.19 -11.12 7.56
N MET A 364 -33.23 -12.32 6.97
CA MET A 364 -34.47 -12.95 6.47
C MET A 364 -35.25 -13.62 7.58
N SER A 365 -34.57 -14.35 8.47
CA SER A 365 -35.18 -15.02 9.60
C SER A 365 -35.25 -14.20 10.88
N GLU A 366 -34.70 -12.96 10.87
CA GLU A 366 -34.56 -12.06 12.04
C GLU A 366 -33.93 -12.76 13.23
N ARG A 367 -32.79 -13.46 12.96
CA ARG A 367 -32.04 -14.19 13.99
C ARG A 367 -30.59 -13.76 14.00
N ILE A 368 -30.03 -13.73 15.21
CA ILE A 368 -28.59 -13.59 15.43
C ILE A 368 -27.94 -14.97 15.51
N TYR A 369 -26.71 -15.08 15.03
CA TYR A 369 -25.83 -16.23 15.16
C TYR A 369 -24.49 -15.78 15.72
N TRP A 370 -23.93 -16.55 16.64
CA TRP A 370 -22.61 -16.27 17.21
C TRP A 370 -21.85 -17.55 17.51
N VAL A 371 -20.55 -17.42 17.70
CA VAL A 371 -19.66 -18.51 18.07
C VAL A 371 -19.08 -18.26 19.48
N ASP A 372 -18.86 -19.35 20.22
CA ASP A 372 -18.15 -19.32 21.49
C ASP A 372 -16.98 -20.28 21.44
N ALA A 373 -15.74 -19.74 21.52
CA ALA A 373 -14.51 -20.50 21.37
C ALA A 373 -14.03 -21.20 22.65
N MET A 374 -14.75 -21.06 23.76
CA MET A 374 -14.45 -21.78 24.99
C MET A 374 -15.45 -22.90 25.28
N GLU A 375 -16.66 -22.75 24.80
CA GLU A 375 -17.72 -23.76 24.91
C GLU A 375 -17.86 -24.54 23.59
N ASP A 376 -17.06 -24.21 22.57
CA ASP A 376 -16.96 -24.88 21.29
C ASP A 376 -18.34 -25.10 20.64
N TYR A 377 -19.08 -24.01 20.40
CA TYR A 377 -20.36 -24.06 19.75
C TYR A 377 -20.67 -22.89 18.85
N ILE A 378 -21.61 -23.13 17.94
CA ILE A 378 -22.33 -22.10 17.19
C ILE A 378 -23.76 -22.10 17.69
N ALA A 379 -24.30 -20.92 18.01
CA ALA A 379 -25.65 -20.77 18.51
C ALA A 379 -26.45 -19.68 17.78
N SER A 380 -27.76 -19.73 17.91
CA SER A 380 -28.65 -18.71 17.41
C SER A 380 -29.79 -18.38 18.37
N ALA A 381 -30.34 -17.16 18.22
CA ALA A 381 -31.52 -16.67 18.92
C ALA A 381 -32.26 -15.66 18.05
N ASP A 382 -33.50 -15.27 18.43
CA ASP A 382 -34.15 -14.13 17.81
C ASP A 382 -33.45 -12.81 18.20
N LEU A 383 -33.84 -11.68 17.59
CA LEU A 383 -33.25 -10.37 17.87
C LEU A 383 -33.43 -9.88 19.32
N ASN A 384 -34.27 -10.55 20.12
CA ASN A 384 -34.51 -10.23 21.51
C ASN A 384 -33.90 -11.21 22.52
N GLY A 385 -33.14 -12.21 22.03
CA GLY A 385 -32.50 -13.25 22.81
C GLY A 385 -33.44 -14.40 23.21
N ARG A 386 -34.60 -14.52 22.56
CA ARG A 386 -35.51 -15.65 22.74
C ARG A 386 -35.18 -16.79 21.79
N TYR A 387 -35.72 -17.97 22.07
CA TYR A 387 -35.54 -19.14 21.20
C TYR A 387 -34.09 -19.49 20.96
N PHE A 388 -33.28 -19.40 22.03
CA PHE A 388 -31.88 -19.81 22.02
C PHE A 388 -31.77 -21.28 21.66
N ARG A 389 -30.83 -21.60 20.78
CA ARG A 389 -30.46 -22.98 20.45
C ARG A 389 -28.99 -23.05 20.03
N ARG A 390 -28.31 -24.12 20.39
CA ARG A 390 -27.03 -24.48 19.81
C ARG A 390 -27.29 -25.15 18.46
N ILE A 391 -26.55 -24.76 17.43
CA ILE A 391 -26.69 -25.25 16.06
C ILE A 391 -25.65 -26.35 15.81
N VAL A 392 -24.39 -26.05 16.12
CA VAL A 392 -23.27 -26.99 16.05
C VAL A 392 -22.57 -26.98 17.40
N TRP A 393 -22.33 -28.16 17.95
CA TRP A 393 -21.60 -28.33 19.22
C TRP A 393 -21.11 -29.79 19.30
N ASP A 394 -20.14 -30.02 20.17
CA ASP A 394 -19.59 -31.37 20.42
C ASP A 394 -19.12 -32.08 19.15
N ASP A 395 -18.49 -31.34 18.25
CA ASP A 395 -17.93 -31.80 17.00
C ASP A 395 -16.47 -31.31 16.85
N ASP A 396 -15.60 -32.18 16.33
CA ASP A 396 -14.18 -31.84 16.10
C ASP A 396 -13.97 -30.65 15.16
N LYS A 397 -15.01 -30.24 14.43
CA LYS A 397 -15.00 -29.13 13.48
C LYS A 397 -15.45 -27.80 14.07
N VAL A 398 -15.69 -27.74 15.37
CA VAL A 398 -16.03 -26.53 16.12
C VAL A 398 -15.22 -26.43 17.40
N SER A 399 -13.90 -26.58 17.27
CA SER A 399 -12.96 -26.65 18.40
C SER A 399 -12.44 -25.28 18.86
N HIS A 400 -12.43 -24.27 18.00
CA HIS A 400 -12.10 -22.88 18.30
C HIS A 400 -12.64 -21.95 17.22
N PRO A 401 -13.96 -21.85 17.09
CA PRO A 401 -14.59 -21.04 16.06
C PRO A 401 -14.35 -19.56 16.33
N PHE A 402 -14.04 -18.79 15.27
CA PHE A 402 -13.71 -17.39 15.42
C PHE A 402 -14.69 -16.45 14.71
N ALA A 403 -14.84 -16.52 13.41
CA ALA A 403 -15.81 -15.76 12.65
C ALA A 403 -17.01 -16.64 12.23
N VAL A 404 -18.16 -16.03 12.01
CA VAL A 404 -19.40 -16.71 11.59
C VAL A 404 -20.17 -15.83 10.61
N ALA A 405 -20.72 -16.45 9.59
CA ALA A 405 -21.63 -15.85 8.62
C ALA A 405 -22.82 -16.77 8.32
N VAL A 406 -23.88 -16.19 7.78
CA VAL A 406 -25.08 -16.94 7.34
C VAL A 406 -25.40 -16.57 5.91
N LEU A 407 -25.66 -17.58 5.09
CA LEU A 407 -26.08 -17.44 3.72
C LEU A 407 -27.26 -18.40 3.43
N LYS A 408 -28.42 -17.86 3.10
CA LYS A 408 -29.64 -18.64 2.81
C LYS A 408 -29.98 -19.60 3.95
N ASP A 409 -29.84 -20.90 3.71
CA ASP A 409 -30.07 -21.99 4.66
C ASP A 409 -28.79 -22.51 5.34
N LYS A 410 -27.64 -21.87 5.10
CA LYS A 410 -26.34 -22.29 5.60
C LYS A 410 -25.79 -21.35 6.66
N VAL A 411 -25.10 -21.93 7.65
CA VAL A 411 -24.18 -21.25 8.55
C VAL A 411 -22.75 -21.62 8.15
N ILE A 412 -21.87 -20.64 8.14
CA ILE A 412 -20.49 -20.76 7.67
C ILE A 412 -19.58 -20.17 8.75
N TRP A 413 -18.51 -20.87 9.11
CA TRP A 413 -17.56 -20.40 10.11
C TRP A 413 -16.16 -20.85 9.78
N ASP A 414 -15.19 -20.15 10.34
CA ASP A 414 -13.80 -20.58 10.40
C ASP A 414 -13.45 -21.14 11.79
N ASP A 415 -12.48 -22.01 11.82
CA ASP A 415 -11.95 -22.57 13.07
C ASP A 415 -10.43 -22.42 13.12
N TRP A 416 -9.93 -21.71 14.13
CA TRP A 416 -8.51 -21.41 14.27
C TRP A 416 -7.65 -22.62 14.65
N LYS A 417 -8.22 -23.59 15.34
CA LYS A 417 -7.52 -24.81 15.74
C LYS A 417 -7.42 -25.79 14.56
N VAL A 418 -8.50 -25.94 13.83
CA VAL A 418 -8.56 -26.81 12.66
C VAL A 418 -7.99 -26.12 11.42
N LYS A 419 -8.02 -24.78 11.36
CA LYS A 419 -7.57 -23.95 10.23
C LYS A 419 -8.31 -24.23 8.93
N ALA A 420 -9.62 -24.33 9.02
CA ALA A 420 -10.51 -24.62 7.91
C ALA A 420 -11.79 -23.80 8.00
N ILE A 421 -12.51 -23.70 6.88
CA ILE A 421 -13.84 -23.12 6.78
C ILE A 421 -14.84 -24.27 6.69
N PHE A 422 -15.91 -24.14 7.45
CA PHE A 422 -16.98 -25.13 7.53
C PHE A 422 -18.32 -24.55 7.13
N ILE A 423 -19.18 -25.37 6.55
CA ILE A 423 -20.53 -25.04 6.16
C ILE A 423 -21.46 -26.11 6.71
N ALA A 424 -22.58 -25.71 7.31
CA ALA A 424 -23.63 -26.60 7.77
C ALA A 424 -25.01 -25.97 7.58
N ASP A 425 -26.08 -26.75 7.74
CA ASP A 425 -27.44 -26.21 7.76
C ASP A 425 -27.63 -25.30 8.98
N LYS A 426 -28.06 -24.06 8.78
CA LYS A 426 -28.17 -23.05 9.85
C LYS A 426 -29.19 -23.36 10.93
N ASP A 427 -30.11 -24.27 10.66
CA ASP A 427 -31.18 -24.64 11.58
C ASP A 427 -30.87 -25.92 12.38
N SER A 428 -30.17 -26.87 11.79
CA SER A 428 -29.92 -28.18 12.38
C SER A 428 -28.44 -28.50 12.65
N GLY A 429 -27.51 -27.77 12.03
CA GLY A 429 -26.09 -28.13 12.03
C GLY A 429 -25.76 -29.36 11.17
N ALA A 430 -26.76 -29.94 10.49
CA ALA A 430 -26.57 -31.10 9.62
C ALA A 430 -25.83 -30.75 8.34
N ASN A 431 -25.50 -31.79 7.55
CA ASN A 431 -24.83 -31.64 6.25
C ASN A 431 -23.51 -30.84 6.33
N LEU A 432 -22.73 -31.10 7.35
CA LEU A 432 -21.49 -30.41 7.65
C LEU A 432 -20.43 -30.76 6.61
N VAL A 433 -19.96 -29.74 5.88
CA VAL A 433 -18.95 -29.83 4.81
C VAL A 433 -17.78 -28.93 5.18
N THR A 434 -16.57 -29.36 4.80
CA THR A 434 -15.35 -28.56 4.95
C THR A 434 -14.95 -28.01 3.60
N ILE A 435 -14.65 -26.74 3.52
CA ILE A 435 -13.93 -26.14 2.40
C ILE A 435 -12.45 -26.39 2.66
N ASN A 436 -11.94 -27.50 2.10
CA ASN A 436 -10.59 -27.98 2.36
C ASN A 436 -9.53 -27.17 1.61
N ASP A 437 -8.34 -27.07 2.28
CA ASP A 437 -7.04 -26.67 1.72
C ASP A 437 -6.97 -25.30 1.00
N THR A 438 -7.93 -24.42 1.25
CA THR A 438 -7.94 -23.12 0.60
C THR A 438 -6.77 -22.23 1.08
N PHE A 439 -6.36 -22.38 2.36
CA PHE A 439 -5.33 -21.54 2.98
C PHE A 439 -4.41 -22.35 3.94
N PRO A 440 -3.61 -23.29 3.44
CA PRO A 440 -2.80 -24.16 4.28
C PRO A 440 -1.83 -23.36 5.15
N GLY A 441 -1.94 -23.54 6.47
CA GLY A 441 -1.07 -22.89 7.46
C GLY A 441 -1.38 -21.43 7.77
N LEU A 442 -2.31 -20.79 7.08
CA LEU A 442 -2.70 -19.40 7.32
C LEU A 442 -3.78 -19.31 8.41
N MET A 443 -3.72 -18.23 9.19
CA MET A 443 -4.73 -17.90 10.19
C MET A 443 -5.73 -16.95 9.56
N MET A 444 -6.98 -17.36 9.50
CA MET A 444 -8.10 -16.53 9.08
C MET A 444 -8.48 -15.58 10.21
N MET A 445 -8.70 -14.31 9.90
CA MET A 445 -8.94 -13.27 10.90
C MET A 445 -10.39 -12.79 10.92
N ASP A 446 -11.08 -12.86 9.80
CA ASP A 446 -12.51 -12.55 9.68
C ASP A 446 -13.08 -13.22 8.42
N LEU A 447 -14.36 -13.51 8.43
CA LEU A 447 -15.08 -14.15 7.36
C LEU A 447 -16.44 -13.48 7.17
N LYS A 448 -16.77 -13.11 5.93
CA LYS A 448 -18.06 -12.56 5.54
C LYS A 448 -18.59 -13.29 4.31
N VAL A 449 -19.90 -13.40 4.19
CA VAL A 449 -20.55 -14.06 3.07
C VAL A 449 -21.59 -13.15 2.44
N PHE A 450 -21.63 -13.16 1.12
CA PHE A 450 -22.49 -12.27 0.35
C PHE A 450 -23.20 -13.01 -0.77
N ALA A 451 -24.44 -12.59 -1.03
CA ALA A 451 -25.24 -13.05 -2.16
C ALA A 451 -25.93 -11.86 -2.82
N HIS A 452 -25.91 -11.81 -4.15
CA HIS A 452 -26.80 -10.95 -4.90
C HIS A 452 -28.23 -11.52 -4.79
N PHE A 453 -29.11 -10.77 -4.15
CA PHE A 453 -30.55 -11.03 -4.27
C PHE A 453 -31.02 -10.43 -5.59
N VAL A 454 -31.37 -11.28 -6.53
CA VAL A 454 -32.04 -10.91 -7.78
C VAL A 454 -33.47 -10.48 -7.47
#